data_34a3a0f33fe44872caaaa7df413cf358
#
_entry.id   34a3a0f33fe44872caaaa7df413cf358
#
_cell.length_a   1.000
_cell.length_b   1.000
_cell.length_c   1.000
_cell.angle_alpha   90.00
_cell.angle_beta   90.00
_cell.angle_gamma   90.00
#
_symmetry.space_group_name_H-M   'P 1'
#
loop_
_entity.id
_entity.type
_entity.pdbx_description
1 polymer ?
#
loop_
_entity_poly.entity_id
_entity_poly.type
_entity_poly.pdbx_seq_one_letter_code
_entity_poly.pdbx_strand_id
1 'polypeptide(L)'
;MTLTTPLAGSRPPYRSASESLAVAPGSRRRYLRAASVLAIFGAAAFFIDLPVAEWCKAGRVPKDLLRLLNLSEVFAHSAGATCILVTALFLDRGLRFPSFRWPAARWPSFQPSAAQERMARMICTTAAGGLAVDLIKLLVDRIRPRAADLGSQASALGTFGDAALAAASASHSDYNSFPSGHAAVATGLAAALTWRYPRGALLFGAFAASASLQRVATSAHYPSDICLGAALALAGAAIFLGDIAPDEAAKA
;
A
#
# COMPACT_ATOMS: atom_id res chain seq x y z
N MET A 1 64.28 -29.43 -15.54
CA MET A 1 62.99 -29.68 -14.92
C MET A 1 62.60 -28.37 -14.20
N THR A 2 61.98 -27.46 -14.92
CA THR A 2 61.61 -26.12 -14.47
C THR A 2 60.16 -26.10 -14.09
N LEU A 3 59.86 -25.96 -12.79
CA LEU A 3 58.53 -25.84 -12.22
C LEU A 3 58.04 -24.40 -12.45
N THR A 4 57.08 -24.21 -13.33
CA THR A 4 56.34 -22.95 -13.50
C THR A 4 55.18 -22.88 -12.50
N THR A 5 55.27 -21.93 -11.58
CA THR A 5 54.23 -21.56 -10.62
C THR A 5 53.05 -20.94 -11.37
N PRO A 6 51.78 -21.34 -11.11
CA PRO A 6 50.63 -20.67 -11.72
C PRO A 6 50.39 -19.31 -11.06
N LEU A 7 50.28 -18.29 -11.90
CA LEU A 7 49.94 -16.92 -11.54
C LEU A 7 48.55 -16.87 -10.82
N ALA A 8 48.54 -16.19 -9.68
CA ALA A 8 47.33 -15.93 -8.89
C ALA A 8 46.26 -15.31 -9.74
N GLY A 9 45.11 -15.97 -9.82
CA GLY A 9 43.93 -15.49 -10.51
C GLY A 9 43.49 -14.14 -9.95
N SER A 10 43.45 -13.13 -10.80
CA SER A 10 42.88 -11.81 -10.51
C SER A 10 41.41 -11.98 -10.15
N ARG A 11 41.07 -11.64 -8.92
CA ARG A 11 39.65 -11.53 -8.50
C ARG A 11 38.98 -10.53 -9.44
N PRO A 12 37.78 -10.85 -9.99
CA PRO A 12 37.06 -9.88 -10.78
C PRO A 12 36.82 -8.61 -9.94
N PRO A 13 36.90 -7.41 -10.56
CA PRO A 13 36.74 -6.16 -9.83
C PRO A 13 35.35 -6.18 -9.16
N TYR A 14 35.35 -5.84 -7.88
CA TYR A 14 34.14 -5.67 -7.07
C TYR A 14 33.24 -4.64 -7.77
N ARG A 15 32.17 -5.11 -8.43
CA ARG A 15 31.13 -4.23 -8.97
C ARG A 15 30.50 -3.51 -7.78
N SER A 16 30.64 -2.20 -7.72
CA SER A 16 30.00 -1.38 -6.70
C SER A 16 28.49 -1.61 -6.76
N ALA A 17 27.84 -1.72 -5.60
CA ALA A 17 26.39 -1.95 -5.49
C ALA A 17 25.55 -0.88 -6.24
N SER A 18 26.15 0.25 -6.57
CA SER A 18 25.53 1.33 -7.35
C SER A 18 25.34 1.01 -8.86
N GLU A 19 26.10 0.05 -9.42
CA GLU A 19 25.99 -0.30 -10.85
C GLU A 19 24.86 -1.32 -11.14
N SER A 20 24.30 -2.00 -10.14
CA SER A 20 23.29 -3.05 -10.36
C SER A 20 21.84 -2.57 -10.30
N LEU A 21 21.58 -1.31 -10.01
CA LEU A 21 20.24 -0.72 -9.99
C LEU A 21 19.94 -0.06 -11.36
N ALA A 22 19.86 -0.88 -12.42
CA ALA A 22 19.41 -0.39 -13.70
C ALA A 22 17.97 0.14 -13.56
N VAL A 23 17.82 1.46 -13.69
CA VAL A 23 16.53 2.15 -13.69
C VAL A 23 15.68 1.63 -14.85
N ALA A 24 14.54 1.01 -14.60
CA ALA A 24 13.54 0.75 -15.63
C ALA A 24 12.84 2.07 -15.96
N PRO A 25 13.16 2.72 -17.10
CA PRO A 25 12.55 4.00 -17.43
C PRO A 25 11.03 3.80 -17.57
N GLY A 26 10.27 4.48 -16.71
CA GLY A 26 8.81 4.53 -16.80
C GLY A 26 8.02 3.88 -15.66
N SER A 27 8.65 3.22 -14.68
CA SER A 27 7.92 2.66 -13.54
C SER A 27 7.23 3.75 -12.71
N ARG A 28 7.90 4.86 -12.40
CA ARG A 28 7.31 6.02 -11.74
C ARG A 28 6.10 6.57 -12.46
N ARG A 29 6.20 6.72 -13.78
CA ARG A 29 5.08 7.21 -14.62
C ARG A 29 3.88 6.25 -14.60
N ARG A 30 4.12 4.94 -14.52
CA ARG A 30 3.03 3.94 -14.41
C ARG A 30 2.26 4.10 -13.11
N TYR A 31 2.96 4.21 -11.97
CA TYR A 31 2.33 4.44 -10.66
C TYR A 31 1.57 5.76 -10.63
N LEU A 32 2.16 6.85 -11.12
CA LEU A 32 1.49 8.15 -11.17
C LEU A 32 0.26 8.13 -12.09
N ARG A 33 0.32 7.50 -13.26
CA ARG A 33 -0.85 7.34 -14.14
C ARG A 33 -1.96 6.54 -13.44
N ALA A 34 -1.63 5.44 -12.80
CA ALA A 34 -2.61 4.64 -12.06
C ALA A 34 -3.19 5.42 -10.87
N ALA A 35 -2.37 6.18 -10.14
CA ALA A 35 -2.84 7.09 -9.09
C ALA A 35 -3.80 8.15 -9.62
N SER A 36 -3.46 8.79 -10.74
CA SER A 36 -4.33 9.80 -11.39
C SER A 36 -5.65 9.20 -11.86
N VAL A 37 -5.62 8.02 -12.46
CA VAL A 37 -6.84 7.29 -12.88
C VAL A 37 -7.72 7.01 -11.66
N LEU A 38 -7.16 6.48 -10.58
CA LEU A 38 -7.94 6.22 -9.36
C LEU A 38 -8.44 7.50 -8.70
N ALA A 39 -7.69 8.59 -8.75
CA ALA A 39 -8.15 9.88 -8.24
C ALA A 39 -9.34 10.42 -9.06
N ILE A 40 -9.32 10.27 -10.39
CA ILE A 40 -10.43 10.63 -11.28
C ILE A 40 -11.64 9.74 -10.98
N PHE A 41 -11.45 8.42 -10.85
CA PHE A 41 -12.54 7.53 -10.44
C PHE A 41 -13.08 7.87 -9.06
N GLY A 42 -12.22 8.26 -8.11
CA GLY A 42 -12.63 8.72 -6.79
C GLY A 42 -13.49 9.97 -6.86
N ALA A 43 -13.10 10.96 -7.69
CA ALA A 43 -13.92 12.15 -7.93
C ALA A 43 -15.27 11.80 -8.59
N ALA A 44 -15.28 10.92 -9.56
CA ALA A 44 -16.53 10.45 -10.18
C ALA A 44 -17.40 9.64 -9.21
N ALA A 45 -16.80 8.88 -8.30
CA ALA A 45 -17.50 8.04 -7.35
C ALA A 45 -18.34 8.84 -6.33
N PHE A 46 -18.09 10.14 -6.14
CA PHE A 46 -18.95 11.00 -5.32
C PHE A 46 -20.40 10.99 -5.79
N PHE A 47 -20.66 10.80 -7.08
CA PHE A 47 -22.02 10.73 -7.63
C PHE A 47 -22.75 9.43 -7.23
N ILE A 48 -22.03 8.37 -6.90
CA ILE A 48 -22.60 7.08 -6.52
C ILE A 48 -22.41 6.74 -5.03
N ASP A 49 -21.73 7.58 -4.26
CA ASP A 49 -21.44 7.35 -2.85
C ASP A 49 -22.71 7.09 -2.04
N LEU A 50 -23.70 7.97 -2.13
CA LEU A 50 -24.95 7.83 -1.37
C LEU A 50 -25.76 6.61 -1.79
N PRO A 51 -26.11 6.39 -3.08
CA PRO A 51 -26.91 5.22 -3.47
C PRO A 51 -26.21 3.90 -3.15
N VAL A 52 -24.87 3.82 -3.28
CA VAL A 52 -24.14 2.61 -2.90
C VAL A 52 -24.15 2.41 -1.38
N ALA A 53 -23.95 3.48 -0.62
CA ALA A 53 -23.98 3.43 0.85
C ALA A 53 -25.35 2.99 1.37
N GLU A 54 -26.44 3.53 0.83
CA GLU A 54 -27.81 3.13 1.16
C GLU A 54 -28.07 1.66 0.84
N TRP A 55 -27.62 1.20 -0.34
CA TRP A 55 -27.77 -0.19 -0.74
C TRP A 55 -27.04 -1.14 0.21
N CYS A 56 -25.81 -0.81 0.60
CA CYS A 56 -25.02 -1.58 1.57
C CYS A 56 -25.66 -1.55 2.97
N LYS A 57 -26.04 -0.35 3.45
CA LYS A 57 -26.65 -0.16 4.78
C LYS A 57 -27.99 -0.88 4.93
N ALA A 58 -28.75 -1.02 3.84
CA ALA A 58 -29.98 -1.80 3.79
C ALA A 58 -29.76 -3.33 3.84
N GLY A 59 -28.53 -3.79 4.00
CA GLY A 59 -28.20 -5.23 4.10
C GLY A 59 -28.38 -6.02 2.81
N ARG A 60 -28.37 -5.34 1.65
CA ARG A 60 -28.58 -5.97 0.34
C ARG A 60 -27.35 -6.69 -0.21
N VAL A 61 -26.18 -6.54 0.44
CA VAL A 61 -24.96 -7.26 0.07
C VAL A 61 -25.14 -8.76 0.35
N PRO A 62 -24.98 -9.65 -0.65
CA PRO A 62 -25.09 -11.09 -0.44
C PRO A 62 -24.14 -11.58 0.65
N LYS A 63 -24.63 -12.42 1.57
CA LYS A 63 -23.86 -12.90 2.73
C LYS A 63 -22.61 -13.68 2.31
N ASP A 64 -22.67 -14.46 1.25
CA ASP A 64 -21.54 -15.24 0.77
C ASP A 64 -20.46 -14.35 0.13
N LEU A 65 -20.88 -13.27 -0.58
CA LEU A 65 -19.94 -12.27 -1.06
C LEU A 65 -19.25 -11.55 0.12
N LEU A 66 -20.01 -11.17 1.14
CA LEU A 66 -19.44 -10.52 2.32
C LEU A 66 -18.44 -11.44 3.06
N ARG A 67 -18.76 -12.74 3.18
CA ARG A 67 -17.82 -13.73 3.75
C ARG A 67 -16.52 -13.81 2.93
N LEU A 68 -16.64 -13.86 1.60
CA LEU A 68 -15.47 -13.90 0.71
C LEU A 68 -14.62 -12.62 0.84
N LEU A 69 -15.26 -11.45 0.87
CA LEU A 69 -14.56 -10.18 1.03
C LEU A 69 -13.87 -10.08 2.41
N ASN A 70 -14.47 -10.62 3.48
CA ASN A 70 -13.87 -10.62 4.81
C ASN A 70 -12.55 -11.41 4.88
N LEU A 71 -12.36 -12.43 4.02
CA LEU A 71 -11.08 -13.15 3.95
C LEU A 71 -9.92 -12.25 3.50
N SER A 72 -10.20 -11.20 2.75
CA SER A 72 -9.19 -10.25 2.27
C SER A 72 -8.85 -9.14 3.28
N GLU A 73 -9.57 -9.02 4.38
CA GLU A 73 -9.37 -7.95 5.38
C GLU A 73 -7.95 -7.96 5.97
N VAL A 74 -7.37 -9.17 6.14
CA VAL A 74 -5.99 -9.34 6.62
C VAL A 74 -4.99 -8.59 5.73
N PHE A 75 -5.25 -8.49 4.43
CA PHE A 75 -4.36 -7.81 3.47
C PHE A 75 -4.39 -6.27 3.63
N ALA A 76 -5.47 -5.74 4.16
CA ALA A 76 -5.67 -4.31 4.38
C ALA A 76 -5.39 -3.85 5.82
N HIS A 77 -5.29 -4.79 6.76
CA HIS A 77 -5.04 -4.49 8.16
C HIS A 77 -3.54 -4.31 8.38
N SER A 78 -3.12 -3.26 9.11
CA SER A 78 -1.69 -2.98 9.36
C SER A 78 -0.93 -4.17 9.96
N ALA A 79 -1.53 -4.89 10.91
CA ALA A 79 -0.94 -6.10 11.49
C ALA A 79 -0.78 -7.22 10.44
N GLY A 80 -1.80 -7.46 9.60
CA GLY A 80 -1.75 -8.45 8.52
C GLY A 80 -0.70 -8.09 7.47
N ALA A 81 -0.67 -6.83 7.02
CA ALA A 81 0.34 -6.32 6.10
C ALA A 81 1.76 -6.47 6.67
N THR A 82 1.95 -6.18 7.97
CA THR A 82 3.22 -6.39 8.66
C THR A 82 3.62 -7.87 8.66
N CYS A 83 2.71 -8.78 9.00
CA CYS A 83 2.99 -10.23 8.96
C CYS A 83 3.37 -10.70 7.56
N ILE A 84 2.70 -10.22 6.52
CA ILE A 84 3.02 -10.56 5.12
C ILE A 84 4.41 -10.04 4.74
N LEU A 85 4.74 -8.79 5.09
CA LEU A 85 6.06 -8.22 4.82
C LEU A 85 7.16 -8.95 5.60
N VAL A 86 6.93 -9.27 6.87
CA VAL A 86 7.87 -10.03 7.70
C VAL A 86 8.09 -11.43 7.10
N THR A 87 7.02 -12.09 6.66
CA THR A 87 7.14 -13.41 6.00
C THR A 87 7.93 -13.31 4.70
N ALA A 88 7.65 -12.31 3.85
CA ALA A 88 8.40 -12.05 2.63
C ALA A 88 9.88 -11.79 2.93
N LEU A 89 10.17 -11.11 4.05
CA LEU A 89 11.51 -10.84 4.54
C LEU A 89 12.25 -12.15 4.90
N PHE A 90 11.62 -13.04 5.68
CA PHE A 90 12.22 -14.31 6.07
C PHE A 90 12.44 -15.26 4.88
N LEU A 91 11.61 -15.17 3.87
CA LEU A 91 11.73 -15.95 2.64
C LEU A 91 12.78 -15.37 1.67
N ASP A 92 13.18 -14.12 1.83
CA ASP A 92 14.24 -13.52 1.00
C ASP A 92 15.62 -13.98 1.46
N ARG A 93 16.16 -15.02 0.79
CA ARG A 93 17.48 -15.61 1.10
C ARG A 93 18.65 -14.62 1.02
N GLY A 94 18.46 -13.45 0.42
CA GLY A 94 19.48 -12.39 0.34
C GLY A 94 19.58 -11.55 1.60
N LEU A 95 18.66 -11.72 2.55
CA LEU A 95 18.63 -10.93 3.77
C LEU A 95 19.59 -11.53 4.81
N ARG A 96 20.72 -10.86 5.00
CA ARG A 96 21.62 -11.12 6.13
C ARG A 96 21.34 -10.06 7.19
N PHE A 97 20.82 -10.46 8.34
CA PHE A 97 20.75 -9.56 9.49
C PHE A 97 22.20 -9.20 9.89
N PRO A 98 22.52 -7.91 10.08
CA PRO A 98 23.83 -7.53 10.59
C PRO A 98 24.02 -8.21 11.95
N SER A 99 25.11 -8.96 12.10
CA SER A 99 25.48 -9.44 13.42
C SER A 99 25.66 -8.22 14.32
N PHE A 100 24.84 -8.10 15.36
CA PHE A 100 24.94 -7.02 16.32
C PHE A 100 26.26 -7.18 17.07
N ARG A 101 27.28 -6.50 16.57
CA ARG A 101 28.53 -6.29 17.32
C ARG A 101 28.43 -4.89 17.90
N TRP A 102 28.49 -4.79 19.21
CA TRP A 102 28.59 -3.51 19.92
C TRP A 102 29.72 -2.69 19.32
N PRO A 103 29.51 -1.49 18.79
CA PRO A 103 30.57 -0.74 18.11
C PRO A 103 31.54 -0.17 19.13
N ALA A 104 32.80 -0.55 19.00
CA ALA A 104 33.87 0.27 19.54
C ALA A 104 33.92 1.59 18.73
N ALA A 105 33.50 2.66 19.35
CA ALA A 105 33.78 4.10 19.16
C ALA A 105 34.10 4.70 17.76
N ARG A 106 33.71 4.07 16.65
CA ARG A 106 33.69 4.70 15.32
C ARG A 106 32.37 4.41 14.68
N TRP A 107 31.63 5.45 14.30
CA TRP A 107 30.44 5.32 13.49
C TRP A 107 30.83 4.67 12.16
N PRO A 108 30.52 3.38 11.93
CA PRO A 108 30.76 2.80 10.63
C PRO A 108 29.82 3.47 9.65
N SER A 109 30.31 3.82 8.46
CA SER A 109 29.45 4.20 7.35
C SER A 109 28.48 3.04 7.10
N PHE A 110 27.23 3.17 7.56
CA PHE A 110 26.19 2.17 7.37
C PHE A 110 25.86 2.13 5.87
N GLN A 111 26.30 1.09 5.20
CA GLN A 111 25.90 0.81 3.83
C GLN A 111 24.88 -0.33 3.87
N PRO A 112 23.60 -0.06 3.62
CA PRO A 112 22.58 -1.10 3.60
C PRO A 112 22.90 -2.09 2.47
N SER A 113 22.70 -3.37 2.73
CA SER A 113 22.75 -4.37 1.66
C SER A 113 21.58 -4.15 0.69
N ALA A 114 21.73 -4.60 -0.56
CA ALA A 114 20.66 -4.49 -1.56
C ALA A 114 19.33 -5.13 -1.06
N ALA A 115 19.39 -6.19 -0.26
CA ALA A 115 18.22 -6.81 0.34
C ALA A 115 17.55 -5.91 1.40
N GLN A 116 18.36 -5.24 2.24
CA GLN A 116 17.84 -4.28 3.23
C GLN A 116 17.22 -3.07 2.56
N GLU A 117 17.81 -2.58 1.47
CA GLU A 117 17.25 -1.48 0.69
C GLU A 117 15.92 -1.86 0.06
N ARG A 118 15.83 -3.04 -0.58
CA ARG A 118 14.56 -3.56 -1.13
C ARG A 118 13.48 -3.63 -0.06
N MET A 119 13.81 -4.18 1.10
CA MET A 119 12.88 -4.29 2.21
C MET A 119 12.41 -2.93 2.72
N ALA A 120 13.32 -2.00 2.93
CA ALA A 120 12.97 -0.64 3.34
C ALA A 120 12.01 0.02 2.35
N ARG A 121 12.24 -0.13 1.03
CA ARG A 121 11.35 0.38 -0.01
C ARG A 121 9.96 -0.26 0.04
N MET A 122 9.87 -1.57 0.25
CA MET A 122 8.58 -2.27 0.39
C MET A 122 7.81 -1.77 1.62
N ILE A 123 8.48 -1.64 2.77
CA ILE A 123 7.89 -1.11 4.01
C ILE A 123 7.42 0.33 3.80
N CYS A 124 8.30 1.20 3.28
CA CYS A 124 7.96 2.60 3.03
C CYS A 124 6.79 2.74 2.04
N THR A 125 6.75 1.93 0.98
CA THR A 125 5.63 1.93 0.02
C THR A 125 4.32 1.55 0.69
N THR A 126 4.32 0.49 1.51
CA THR A 126 3.12 0.02 2.21
C THR A 126 2.63 1.04 3.24
N ALA A 127 3.55 1.71 3.95
CA ALA A 127 3.22 2.69 4.98
C ALA A 127 2.84 4.06 4.44
N ALA A 128 3.44 4.49 3.31
CA ALA A 128 3.30 5.86 2.80
C ALA A 128 1.85 6.28 2.55
N GLY A 129 1.05 5.39 1.95
CA GLY A 129 -0.37 5.64 1.69
C GLY A 129 -1.16 5.79 2.99
N GLY A 130 -0.91 4.92 3.97
CA GLY A 130 -1.54 4.99 5.30
C GLY A 130 -1.22 6.28 6.03
N LEU A 131 0.06 6.66 6.09
CA LEU A 131 0.50 7.91 6.71
C LEU A 131 -0.10 9.15 6.01
N ALA A 132 -0.15 9.17 4.68
CA ALA A 132 -0.79 10.26 3.95
C ALA A 132 -2.29 10.35 4.28
N VAL A 133 -2.98 9.21 4.38
CA VAL A 133 -4.38 9.15 4.81
C VAL A 133 -4.57 9.68 6.22
N ASP A 134 -3.71 9.27 7.17
CA ASP A 134 -3.82 9.72 8.57
C ASP A 134 -3.61 11.24 8.70
N LEU A 135 -2.66 11.82 7.92
CA LEU A 135 -2.48 13.27 7.85
C LEU A 135 -3.72 13.99 7.30
N ILE A 136 -4.35 13.45 6.25
CA ILE A 136 -5.56 14.06 5.68
C ILE A 136 -6.72 13.99 6.68
N LYS A 137 -6.86 12.91 7.44
CA LYS A 137 -7.88 12.76 8.48
C LYS A 137 -7.76 13.74 9.65
N LEU A 138 -6.61 14.35 9.84
CA LEU A 138 -6.47 15.46 10.81
C LEU A 138 -7.11 16.76 10.31
N LEU A 139 -7.38 16.88 9.01
CA LEU A 139 -7.87 18.08 8.36
C LEU A 139 -9.28 17.95 7.79
N VAL A 140 -9.75 16.73 7.57
CA VAL A 140 -10.98 16.45 6.84
C VAL A 140 -11.81 15.43 7.58
N ASP A 141 -12.89 15.89 8.18
CA ASP A 141 -13.90 15.05 8.79
C ASP A 141 -14.96 14.64 7.78
N ARG A 142 -15.24 13.35 7.70
CA ARG A 142 -16.33 12.77 6.91
C ARG A 142 -17.01 11.68 7.72
N ILE A 143 -18.32 11.76 7.84
CA ILE A 143 -19.11 10.73 8.55
C ILE A 143 -19.15 9.43 7.75
N ARG A 144 -18.97 8.29 8.44
CA ARG A 144 -19.06 6.97 7.81
C ARG A 144 -20.48 6.63 7.41
N PRO A 145 -20.68 5.84 6.30
CA PRO A 145 -22.01 5.44 5.86
C PRO A 145 -22.87 4.81 6.94
N ARG A 146 -22.27 3.98 7.80
CA ARG A 146 -22.97 3.29 8.90
C ARG A 146 -23.59 4.24 9.94
N ALA A 147 -22.96 5.41 10.16
CA ALA A 147 -23.35 6.39 11.16
C ALA A 147 -24.13 7.57 10.56
N ALA A 148 -24.09 7.76 9.23
CA ALA A 148 -24.76 8.84 8.54
C ALA A 148 -26.26 8.58 8.42
N ASP A 149 -27.06 9.63 8.56
CA ASP A 149 -28.44 9.65 8.04
C ASP A 149 -28.41 9.97 6.55
N LEU A 150 -28.33 8.90 5.74
CA LEU A 150 -28.16 9.03 4.29
C LEU A 150 -29.38 9.64 3.59
N GLY A 151 -30.59 9.41 4.14
CA GLY A 151 -31.84 9.91 3.57
C GLY A 151 -31.99 11.44 3.68
N SER A 152 -31.30 12.07 4.62
CA SER A 152 -31.32 13.53 4.80
C SER A 152 -30.26 14.26 3.94
N GLN A 153 -29.35 13.53 3.28
CA GLN A 153 -28.24 14.13 2.55
C GLN A 153 -28.63 14.42 1.09
N ALA A 154 -28.57 15.68 0.68
CA ALA A 154 -28.83 16.09 -0.69
C ALA A 154 -27.70 15.65 -1.67
N SER A 155 -26.48 15.46 -1.17
CA SER A 155 -25.32 15.03 -1.96
C SER A 155 -24.26 14.40 -1.07
N ALA A 156 -23.29 13.69 -1.67
CA ALA A 156 -22.14 13.13 -0.95
C ALA A 156 -21.31 14.20 -0.23
N LEU A 157 -21.32 15.45 -0.68
CA LEU A 157 -20.63 16.55 -0.01
C LEU A 157 -21.27 16.88 1.35
N GLY A 158 -22.56 16.65 1.54
CA GLY A 158 -23.23 16.79 2.83
C GLY A 158 -22.74 15.83 3.92
N THR A 159 -21.96 14.83 3.56
CA THR A 159 -21.35 13.90 4.53
C THR A 159 -20.07 14.45 5.18
N PHE A 160 -19.61 15.64 4.80
CA PHE A 160 -18.42 16.31 5.31
C PHE A 160 -18.77 17.44 6.28
N GLY A 161 -17.84 17.73 7.21
CA GLY A 161 -17.86 18.90 8.08
C GLY A 161 -18.88 18.84 9.22
N ASP A 162 -18.98 19.95 9.96
CA ASP A 162 -19.71 20.04 11.23
C ASP A 162 -21.20 19.73 11.12
N ALA A 163 -21.83 20.07 10.01
CA ALA A 163 -23.27 19.80 9.80
C ALA A 163 -23.57 18.30 9.74
N ALA A 164 -22.67 17.50 9.16
CA ALA A 164 -22.79 16.05 9.14
C ALA A 164 -22.50 15.45 10.53
N LEU A 165 -21.60 16.09 11.29
CA LEU A 165 -21.19 15.69 12.62
C LEU A 165 -22.28 15.94 13.66
N ALA A 166 -22.98 17.08 13.58
CA ALA A 166 -24.04 17.48 14.49
C ALA A 166 -25.30 16.58 14.39
N ALA A 167 -25.52 15.96 13.22
CA ALA A 167 -26.67 15.09 13.00
C ALA A 167 -26.48 13.65 13.50
N ALA A 168 -25.28 13.29 13.98
CA ALA A 168 -24.95 11.92 14.34
C ALA A 168 -24.57 11.78 15.81
N SER A 169 -25.25 10.88 16.52
CA SER A 169 -24.80 10.33 17.82
C SER A 169 -23.67 9.31 17.59
N ALA A 170 -22.57 9.74 16.97
CA ALA A 170 -21.54 8.86 16.46
C ALA A 170 -20.29 8.87 17.36
N SER A 171 -19.55 7.78 17.40
CA SER A 171 -18.25 7.71 18.06
C SER A 171 -17.20 8.47 17.25
N HIS A 172 -16.11 8.90 17.89
CA HIS A 172 -15.01 9.60 17.22
C HIS A 172 -14.50 8.85 15.96
N SER A 173 -14.53 7.52 15.99
CA SER A 173 -14.12 6.70 14.83
C SER A 173 -15.04 6.83 13.64
N ASP A 174 -16.28 7.27 13.81
CA ASP A 174 -17.28 7.37 12.74
C ASP A 174 -17.13 8.64 11.90
N TYR A 175 -16.33 9.60 12.36
CA TYR A 175 -16.02 10.83 11.63
C TYR A 175 -14.82 10.72 10.67
N ASN A 176 -14.06 9.64 10.78
CA ASN A 176 -12.82 9.42 10.03
C ASN A 176 -13.02 8.52 8.79
N SER A 177 -14.05 8.82 7.95
CA SER A 177 -14.30 8.03 6.75
C SER A 177 -13.28 8.33 5.64
N PHE A 178 -12.95 9.59 5.42
CA PHE A 178 -12.18 10.03 4.24
C PHE A 178 -10.70 10.34 4.57
N PRO A 179 -9.79 9.89 3.72
CA PRO A 179 -9.87 8.78 2.79
C PRO A 179 -9.72 7.41 3.49
N SER A 180 -9.88 6.28 2.77
CA SER A 180 -9.78 4.96 3.37
C SER A 180 -8.34 4.50 3.62
N GLY A 181 -7.96 4.34 4.91
CA GLY A 181 -6.65 3.80 5.29
C GLY A 181 -6.45 2.33 4.91
N HIS A 182 -7.51 1.50 5.03
CA HIS A 182 -7.46 0.10 4.61
C HIS A 182 -7.17 -0.03 3.11
N ALA A 183 -7.84 0.78 2.26
CA ALA A 183 -7.58 0.77 0.83
C ALA A 183 -6.15 1.25 0.50
N ALA A 184 -5.64 2.24 1.25
CA ALA A 184 -4.27 2.72 1.10
C ALA A 184 -3.24 1.64 1.48
N VAL A 185 -3.37 0.99 2.65
CA VAL A 185 -2.45 -0.07 3.09
C VAL A 185 -2.49 -1.25 2.12
N ALA A 186 -3.69 -1.72 1.74
CA ALA A 186 -3.83 -2.85 0.81
C ALA A 186 -3.21 -2.56 -0.56
N THR A 187 -3.43 -1.36 -1.11
CA THR A 187 -2.88 -0.97 -2.41
C THR A 187 -1.36 -0.78 -2.33
N GLY A 188 -0.84 -0.17 -1.26
CA GLY A 188 0.59 -0.02 -1.03
C GLY A 188 1.30 -1.37 -0.90
N LEU A 189 0.72 -2.30 -0.14
CA LEU A 189 1.22 -3.68 -0.02
C LEU A 189 1.20 -4.41 -1.38
N ALA A 190 0.08 -4.31 -2.12
CA ALA A 190 -0.02 -4.90 -3.46
C ALA A 190 1.02 -4.35 -4.43
N ALA A 191 1.27 -3.03 -4.40
CA ALA A 191 2.31 -2.40 -5.22
C ALA A 191 3.71 -2.90 -4.83
N ALA A 192 4.02 -2.98 -3.53
CA ALA A 192 5.29 -3.48 -3.02
C ALA A 192 5.53 -4.95 -3.39
N LEU A 193 4.51 -5.81 -3.19
CA LEU A 193 4.59 -7.23 -3.54
C LEU A 193 4.68 -7.43 -5.06
N THR A 194 3.93 -6.67 -5.86
CA THR A 194 4.00 -6.72 -7.33
C THR A 194 5.38 -6.31 -7.84
N TRP A 195 5.97 -5.28 -7.24
CA TRP A 195 7.32 -4.85 -7.58
C TRP A 195 8.35 -5.95 -7.31
N ARG A 196 8.21 -6.68 -6.19
CA ARG A 196 9.12 -7.76 -5.82
C ARG A 196 8.80 -9.07 -6.53
N TYR A 197 7.53 -9.38 -6.74
CA TYR A 197 7.02 -10.62 -7.32
C TYR A 197 6.03 -10.33 -8.48
N PRO A 198 6.53 -9.91 -9.66
CA PRO A 198 5.66 -9.44 -10.75
C PRO A 198 4.65 -10.47 -11.26
N ARG A 199 5.00 -11.78 -11.17
CA ARG A 199 4.08 -12.88 -11.54
C ARG A 199 2.81 -12.92 -10.68
N GLY A 200 2.87 -12.39 -9.46
CA GLY A 200 1.73 -12.32 -8.55
C GLY A 200 0.87 -11.06 -8.68
N ALA A 201 1.16 -10.17 -9.62
CA ALA A 201 0.52 -8.85 -9.73
C ALA A 201 -1.01 -8.91 -9.72
N LEU A 202 -1.60 -9.82 -10.50
CA LEU A 202 -3.05 -9.98 -10.58
C LEU A 202 -3.64 -10.43 -9.23
N LEU A 203 -2.99 -11.37 -8.56
CA LEU A 203 -3.40 -11.88 -7.25
C LEU A 203 -3.35 -10.78 -6.19
N PHE A 204 -2.24 -10.05 -6.10
CA PHE A 204 -2.08 -8.97 -5.12
C PHE A 204 -3.07 -7.83 -5.39
N GLY A 205 -3.28 -7.48 -6.65
CA GLY A 205 -4.29 -6.51 -7.07
C GLY A 205 -5.71 -6.95 -6.70
N ALA A 206 -6.04 -8.22 -6.90
CA ALA A 206 -7.33 -8.79 -6.52
C ALA A 206 -7.56 -8.73 -5.00
N PHE A 207 -6.55 -9.07 -4.20
CA PHE A 207 -6.65 -8.94 -2.74
C PHE A 207 -6.84 -7.49 -2.30
N ALA A 208 -6.10 -6.54 -2.88
CA ALA A 208 -6.26 -5.12 -2.55
C ALA A 208 -7.65 -4.59 -2.94
N ALA A 209 -8.15 -4.97 -4.11
CA ALA A 209 -9.49 -4.61 -4.56
C ALA A 209 -10.56 -5.21 -3.64
N SER A 210 -10.46 -6.51 -3.32
CA SER A 210 -11.40 -7.21 -2.42
C SER A 210 -11.42 -6.58 -1.03
N ALA A 211 -10.25 -6.29 -0.46
CA ALA A 211 -10.13 -5.64 0.84
C ALA A 211 -10.70 -4.22 0.85
N SER A 212 -10.54 -3.47 -0.26
CA SER A 212 -11.15 -2.16 -0.42
C SER A 212 -12.68 -2.25 -0.55
N LEU A 213 -13.18 -3.17 -1.36
CA LEU A 213 -14.62 -3.41 -1.54
C LEU A 213 -15.29 -3.89 -0.24
N GLN A 214 -14.59 -4.68 0.56
CA GLN A 214 -15.06 -5.08 1.89
C GLN A 214 -15.43 -3.87 2.75
N ARG A 215 -14.63 -2.78 2.69
CA ARG A 215 -14.92 -1.56 3.47
C ARG A 215 -16.19 -0.85 3.02
N VAL A 216 -16.53 -0.92 1.73
CA VAL A 216 -17.80 -0.40 1.21
C VAL A 216 -18.95 -1.32 1.62
N ALA A 217 -18.79 -2.63 1.42
CA ALA A 217 -19.81 -3.63 1.73
C ALA A 217 -20.24 -3.64 3.21
N THR A 218 -19.31 -3.30 4.12
CA THR A 218 -19.55 -3.17 5.57
C THR A 218 -20.00 -1.76 5.99
N SER A 219 -20.30 -0.87 5.04
CA SER A 219 -20.71 0.53 5.31
C SER A 219 -19.68 1.30 6.16
N ALA A 220 -18.40 0.93 6.07
CA ALA A 220 -17.32 1.62 6.78
C ALA A 220 -16.76 2.81 5.99
N HIS A 221 -16.82 2.74 4.67
CA HIS A 221 -16.31 3.77 3.75
C HIS A 221 -17.19 3.90 2.51
N TYR A 222 -17.13 5.05 1.87
CA TYR A 222 -17.76 5.29 0.57
C TYR A 222 -16.86 4.81 -0.58
N PRO A 223 -17.41 4.56 -1.80
CA PRO A 223 -16.62 4.28 -3.00
C PRO A 223 -15.53 5.31 -3.29
N SER A 224 -15.80 6.61 -3.12
CA SER A 224 -14.81 7.66 -3.30
C SER A 224 -13.65 7.56 -2.31
N ASP A 225 -13.92 7.20 -1.03
CA ASP A 225 -12.89 7.06 0.00
C ASP A 225 -11.85 5.99 -0.35
N ILE A 226 -12.30 4.84 -0.87
CA ILE A 226 -11.40 3.73 -1.23
C ILE A 226 -10.56 4.06 -2.47
N CYS A 227 -11.15 4.72 -3.47
CA CYS A 227 -10.42 5.13 -4.67
C CYS A 227 -9.32 6.15 -4.35
N LEU A 228 -9.62 7.14 -3.51
CA LEU A 228 -8.66 8.17 -3.13
C LEU A 228 -7.59 7.64 -2.18
N GLY A 229 -7.95 6.74 -1.25
CA GLY A 229 -6.96 6.05 -0.43
C GLY A 229 -5.98 5.21 -1.27
N ALA A 230 -6.48 4.47 -2.25
CA ALA A 230 -5.65 3.71 -3.18
C ALA A 230 -4.78 4.62 -4.07
N ALA A 231 -5.30 5.76 -4.52
CA ALA A 231 -4.53 6.74 -5.29
C ALA A 231 -3.33 7.29 -4.50
N LEU A 232 -3.53 7.62 -3.23
CA LEU A 232 -2.47 8.08 -2.32
C LEU A 232 -1.37 7.01 -2.14
N ALA A 233 -1.76 5.75 -2.01
CA ALA A 233 -0.81 4.65 -1.91
C ALA A 233 0.03 4.47 -3.18
N LEU A 234 -0.58 4.59 -4.37
CA LEU A 234 0.17 4.53 -5.63
C LEU A 234 1.07 5.76 -5.85
N ALA A 235 0.68 6.93 -5.35
CA ALA A 235 1.57 8.09 -5.32
C ALA A 235 2.80 7.82 -4.43
N GLY A 236 2.61 7.21 -3.26
CA GLY A 236 3.70 6.72 -2.41
C GLY A 236 4.58 5.68 -3.11
N ALA A 237 3.97 4.72 -3.84
CA ALA A 237 4.71 3.74 -4.63
C ALA A 237 5.55 4.40 -5.73
N ALA A 238 5.09 5.48 -6.34
CA ALA A 238 5.86 6.25 -7.32
C ALA A 238 7.13 6.89 -6.72
N ILE A 239 7.09 7.22 -5.43
CA ILE A 239 8.23 7.80 -4.71
C ILE A 239 9.25 6.71 -4.36
N PHE A 240 8.81 5.61 -3.79
CA PHE A 240 9.71 4.60 -3.21
C PHE A 240 10.12 3.49 -4.18
N LEU A 241 9.32 3.21 -5.22
CA LEU A 241 9.57 2.13 -6.20
C LEU A 241 9.81 2.66 -7.62
N GLY A 242 9.59 3.97 -7.85
CA GLY A 242 9.44 4.53 -9.19
C GLY A 242 10.69 4.53 -10.06
N ASP A 243 11.88 4.48 -9.48
CA ASP A 243 13.13 4.69 -10.19
C ASP A 243 14.04 3.44 -10.23
N ILE A 244 13.52 2.26 -9.85
CA ILE A 244 14.30 1.03 -9.73
C ILE A 244 13.65 -0.11 -10.49
N ALA A 245 14.44 -0.79 -11.33
CA ALA A 245 14.02 -2.02 -11.99
C ALA A 245 13.83 -3.14 -10.96
N PRO A 246 12.82 -4.01 -11.13
CA PRO A 246 12.75 -5.27 -10.41
C PRO A 246 14.04 -6.05 -10.67
N ASP A 247 14.60 -6.64 -9.61
CA ASP A 247 15.83 -7.43 -9.69
C ASP A 247 15.64 -8.57 -10.72
N GLU A 248 16.47 -8.58 -11.78
CA GLU A 248 16.42 -9.66 -12.77
C GLU A 248 16.79 -11.03 -12.17
N ALA A 249 17.46 -11.04 -11.02
CA ALA A 249 17.78 -12.27 -10.28
C ALA A 249 16.53 -13.03 -9.75
N ALA A 250 15.34 -12.43 -9.81
CA ALA A 250 14.08 -13.12 -9.52
C ALA A 250 13.53 -13.90 -10.73
N LYS A 251 14.22 -13.84 -11.88
CA LYS A 251 13.81 -14.53 -13.13
C LYS A 251 14.48 -15.89 -13.30
N ALA A 252 15.44 -16.27 -12.43
CA ALA A 252 16.14 -17.55 -12.48
C ALA A 252 15.54 -18.60 -11.57
#